data_3fd38bdb7040fa128206a42eda730c27
#
_entry.id   3fd38bdb7040fa128206a42eda730c27
#
_cell.length_a   1.000
_cell.length_b   1.000
_cell.length_c   1.000
_cell.angle_alpha   90.00
_cell.angle_beta   90.00
_cell.angle_gamma   90.00
#
_symmetry.space_group_name_H-M   'P 1'
#
loop_
_entity.id
_entity.type
_entity.pdbx_description
1 polymer ?
#
loop_
_entity_poly.entity_id
_entity_poly.type
_entity_poly.pdbx_seq_one_letter_code
_entity_poly.pdbx_strand_id
1 'polypeptide(L)'
;MKAISIYTITRNQNTEYLQKLERQLSGRDVFLKIREWELDSMKALVSELERHIQAVYALRFFYSFQIPRLGKEFDLLQIKEEQILNLELKSGQVSDEAIRKQLIQNRYYLAALGKPIRSYTYISSQNRLVRLTNHDRIVEADWEQLCRDLQQESADYPGDIEDLFQAELYLISPLTEPGRFLKKEYFLTYQQRDIERQILKKIRADRTQKLLKFILTES
;
A
#
# COMPACT_ATOMS: atom_id res chain seq x y z
N MET A 1 -4.72 -1.03 15.88
CA MET A 1 -4.31 -2.33 15.29
C MET A 1 -2.83 -2.57 15.57
N LYS A 2 -2.45 -3.78 15.98
CA LYS A 2 -1.06 -4.18 16.31
C LYS A 2 -0.40 -4.96 15.18
N ALA A 3 0.93 -4.92 15.14
CA ALA A 3 1.70 -5.75 14.23
C ALA A 3 1.65 -7.23 14.63
N ILE A 4 1.51 -8.11 13.65
CA ILE A 4 1.40 -9.56 13.84
C ILE A 4 2.47 -10.30 13.04
N SER A 5 2.72 -11.57 13.39
CA SER A 5 3.59 -12.43 12.59
C SER A 5 2.80 -13.06 11.43
N ILE A 6 3.16 -12.73 10.19
CA ILE A 6 2.57 -13.38 9.01
C ILE A 6 2.87 -14.89 8.98
N TYR A 7 3.98 -15.32 9.57
CA TYR A 7 4.30 -16.74 9.75
C TYR A 7 3.16 -17.50 10.45
N THR A 8 2.60 -16.93 11.52
CA THR A 8 1.50 -17.55 12.26
C THR A 8 0.25 -17.71 11.39
N ILE A 9 -0.07 -16.71 10.55
CA ILE A 9 -1.22 -16.76 9.64
C ILE A 9 -1.02 -17.83 8.57
N THR A 10 0.19 -17.98 8.03
CA THR A 10 0.45 -18.89 6.91
C THR A 10 0.49 -20.38 7.30
N ARG A 11 0.50 -20.72 8.60
CA ARG A 11 0.56 -22.13 9.07
C ARG A 11 -0.79 -22.85 9.11
N ASN A 12 -1.89 -22.16 8.92
CA ASN A 12 -3.22 -22.75 8.90
C ASN A 12 -3.84 -22.68 7.50
N GLN A 13 -4.70 -23.65 7.17
CA GLN A 13 -5.38 -23.72 5.87
C GLN A 13 -6.85 -23.28 5.92
N ASN A 14 -7.42 -23.17 7.12
CA ASN A 14 -8.81 -22.75 7.29
C ASN A 14 -8.89 -21.22 7.34
N THR A 15 -9.37 -20.61 6.25
CA THR A 15 -9.47 -19.17 6.10
C THR A 15 -10.39 -18.51 7.15
N GLU A 16 -11.44 -19.17 7.57
CA GLU A 16 -12.37 -18.66 8.57
C GLU A 16 -11.71 -18.59 9.96
N TYR A 17 -10.94 -19.62 10.31
CA TYR A 17 -10.15 -19.61 11.53
C TYR A 17 -9.04 -18.54 11.47
N LEU A 18 -8.38 -18.39 10.33
CA LEU A 18 -7.32 -17.39 10.13
C LEU A 18 -7.84 -15.96 10.30
N GLN A 19 -9.04 -15.67 9.79
CA GLN A 19 -9.66 -14.35 9.96
C GLN A 19 -9.95 -14.03 11.45
N LYS A 20 -10.38 -15.04 12.22
CA LYS A 20 -10.60 -14.89 13.67
C LYS A 20 -9.27 -14.70 14.40
N LEU A 21 -8.26 -15.49 14.03
CA LEU A 21 -6.92 -15.41 14.62
C LEU A 21 -6.26 -14.05 14.32
N GLU A 22 -6.32 -13.59 13.06
CA GLU A 22 -5.80 -12.29 12.66
C GLU A 22 -6.44 -11.18 13.49
N ARG A 23 -7.75 -11.15 13.57
CA ARG A 23 -8.48 -10.15 14.36
C ARG A 23 -8.09 -10.17 15.83
N GLN A 24 -7.95 -11.36 16.42
CA GLN A 24 -7.56 -11.49 17.82
C GLN A 24 -6.12 -11.02 18.07
N LEU A 25 -5.19 -11.32 17.16
CA LEU A 25 -3.78 -10.94 17.29
C LEU A 25 -3.54 -9.46 16.99
N SER A 26 -4.20 -8.93 15.95
CA SER A 26 -4.03 -7.54 15.52
C SER A 26 -4.83 -6.54 16.35
N GLY A 27 -5.87 -6.99 17.04
CA GLY A 27 -6.82 -6.11 17.74
C GLY A 27 -7.68 -5.27 16.80
N ARG A 28 -7.84 -5.69 15.54
CA ARG A 28 -8.64 -5.00 14.52
C ARG A 28 -10.13 -5.03 14.87
N ASP A 29 -10.79 -3.89 14.78
CA ASP A 29 -12.25 -3.79 15.05
C ASP A 29 -13.09 -4.41 13.92
N VAL A 30 -12.66 -4.22 12.67
CA VAL A 30 -13.37 -4.69 11.48
C VAL A 30 -12.85 -6.05 11.04
N PHE A 31 -13.75 -6.93 10.61
CA PHE A 31 -13.39 -8.25 10.11
C PHE A 31 -12.69 -8.13 8.75
N LEU A 32 -11.45 -8.64 8.65
CA LEU A 32 -10.71 -8.68 7.40
C LEU A 32 -11.08 -9.95 6.62
N LYS A 33 -11.50 -9.81 5.37
CA LYS A 33 -11.71 -10.95 4.49
C LYS A 33 -10.40 -11.33 3.81
N ILE A 34 -9.72 -12.34 4.35
CA ILE A 34 -8.51 -12.90 3.74
C ILE A 34 -8.93 -13.74 2.51
N ARG A 35 -8.38 -13.43 1.35
CA ARG A 35 -8.63 -14.16 0.11
C ARG A 35 -7.61 -15.28 -0.05
N GLU A 36 -8.01 -16.39 -0.69
CA GLU A 36 -7.12 -17.55 -0.90
C GLU A 36 -5.83 -17.18 -1.64
N TRP A 37 -5.93 -16.41 -2.72
CA TRP A 37 -4.76 -15.98 -3.48
C TRP A 37 -3.79 -15.11 -2.67
N GLU A 38 -4.29 -14.35 -1.73
CA GLU A 38 -3.51 -13.50 -0.84
C GLU A 38 -2.76 -14.35 0.19
N LEU A 39 -3.46 -15.34 0.76
CA LEU A 39 -2.85 -16.32 1.66
C LEU A 39 -1.77 -17.14 0.95
N ASP A 40 -2.01 -17.57 -0.30
CA ASP A 40 -1.03 -18.31 -1.08
C ASP A 40 0.20 -17.47 -1.42
N SER A 41 0.01 -16.19 -1.74
CA SER A 41 1.12 -15.24 -1.94
C SER A 41 1.93 -15.02 -0.67
N MET A 42 1.27 -14.92 0.49
CA MET A 42 1.96 -14.84 1.79
C MET A 42 2.72 -16.13 2.13
N LYS A 43 2.14 -17.30 1.86
CA LYS A 43 2.83 -18.59 2.05
C LYS A 43 4.09 -18.68 1.19
N ALA A 44 3.99 -18.30 -0.08
CA ALA A 44 5.13 -18.26 -0.99
C ALA A 44 6.22 -17.30 -0.48
N LEU A 45 5.83 -16.09 -0.07
CA LEU A 45 6.76 -15.12 0.55
C LEU A 45 7.45 -15.71 1.78
N VAL A 46 6.69 -16.28 2.71
CA VAL A 46 7.25 -16.86 3.94
C VAL A 46 8.20 -18.01 3.63
N SER A 47 7.87 -18.87 2.66
CA SER A 47 8.76 -19.94 2.20
C SER A 47 10.09 -19.43 1.64
N GLU A 48 10.08 -18.32 0.91
CA GLU A 48 11.32 -17.72 0.43
C GLU A 48 12.11 -17.09 1.58
N LEU A 49 11.45 -16.38 2.49
CA LEU A 49 12.12 -15.80 3.65
C LEU A 49 12.76 -16.86 4.57
N GLU A 50 12.13 -18.03 4.74
CA GLU A 50 12.67 -19.16 5.54
C GLU A 50 14.01 -19.70 4.99
N ARG A 51 14.32 -19.48 3.72
CA ARG A 51 15.62 -19.86 3.12
C ARG A 51 16.75 -18.93 3.55
N HIS A 52 16.44 -17.73 3.97
CA HIS A 52 17.40 -16.66 4.27
C HIS A 52 17.38 -16.23 5.73
N ILE A 53 16.26 -16.38 6.44
CA ILE A 53 16.07 -15.94 7.83
C ILE A 53 15.66 -17.12 8.69
N GLN A 54 16.42 -17.41 9.74
CA GLN A 54 16.09 -18.50 10.69
C GLN A 54 14.84 -18.20 11.52
N ALA A 55 14.64 -16.93 11.92
CA ALA A 55 13.57 -16.51 12.81
C ALA A 55 12.47 -15.71 12.09
N VAL A 56 11.96 -16.20 10.94
CA VAL A 56 10.87 -15.56 10.19
C VAL A 56 9.63 -15.33 11.09
N TYR A 57 9.39 -16.22 12.03
CA TYR A 57 8.30 -16.10 13.00
C TYR A 57 8.40 -14.86 13.90
N ALA A 58 9.58 -14.29 14.04
CA ALA A 58 9.81 -13.07 14.84
C ALA A 58 9.48 -11.80 14.08
N LEU A 59 9.41 -11.83 12.75
CA LEU A 59 9.07 -10.67 11.94
C LEU A 59 7.63 -10.24 12.21
N ARG A 60 7.45 -8.94 12.46
CA ARG A 60 6.16 -8.32 12.74
C ARG A 60 5.75 -7.39 11.62
N PHE A 61 4.49 -7.50 11.19
CA PHE A 61 3.90 -6.64 10.16
C PHE A 61 2.51 -6.18 10.57
N PHE A 62 2.17 -4.96 10.22
CA PHE A 62 0.80 -4.50 10.12
C PHE A 62 0.26 -5.05 8.79
N TYR A 63 -0.62 -6.03 8.87
CA TYR A 63 -1.15 -6.74 7.71
C TYR A 63 -2.43 -6.09 7.22
N SER A 64 -2.53 -5.85 5.89
CA SER A 64 -3.70 -5.23 5.25
C SER A 64 -4.20 -3.99 6.01
N PHE A 65 -3.26 -3.09 6.31
CA PHE A 65 -3.58 -1.84 7.00
C PHE A 65 -4.16 -0.83 6.03
N GLN A 66 -5.31 -0.27 6.38
CA GLN A 66 -5.95 0.79 5.62
C GLN A 66 -5.93 2.10 6.42
N ILE A 67 -5.36 3.17 5.82
CA ILE A 67 -5.37 4.49 6.46
C ILE A 67 -6.82 4.94 6.66
N PRO A 68 -7.24 5.26 7.90
CA PRO A 68 -8.59 5.71 8.17
C PRO A 68 -8.99 6.90 7.30
N ARG A 69 -10.22 6.90 6.78
CA ARG A 69 -10.83 7.96 5.94
C ARG A 69 -10.20 8.15 4.55
N LEU A 70 -9.00 7.63 4.29
CA LEU A 70 -8.31 7.81 2.99
C LEU A 70 -8.50 6.60 2.07
N GLY A 71 -8.84 5.44 2.61
CA GLY A 71 -9.03 4.21 1.83
C GLY A 71 -7.76 3.68 1.17
N LYS A 72 -6.57 4.18 1.59
CA LYS A 72 -5.29 3.68 1.12
C LYS A 72 -4.89 2.47 1.95
N GLU A 73 -4.67 1.35 1.28
CA GLU A 73 -4.29 0.07 1.87
C GLU A 73 -2.83 -0.26 1.59
N PHE A 74 -2.20 -0.94 2.55
CA PHE A 74 -0.87 -1.52 2.47
C PHE A 74 -0.97 -3.01 2.82
N ASP A 75 -0.41 -3.88 1.98
CA ASP A 75 -0.51 -5.32 2.20
C ASP A 75 0.29 -5.74 3.44
N LEU A 76 1.58 -5.43 3.48
CA LEU A 76 2.47 -5.72 4.60
C LEU A 76 3.32 -4.48 4.92
N LEU A 77 3.18 -3.96 6.12
CA LEU A 77 3.91 -2.78 6.57
C LEU A 77 4.68 -3.11 7.86
N GLN A 78 5.99 -3.01 7.84
CA GLN A 78 6.84 -3.07 9.02
C GLN A 78 7.26 -1.65 9.39
N ILE A 79 7.03 -1.24 10.63
CA ILE A 79 7.42 0.07 11.13
C ILE A 79 8.36 -0.14 12.32
N LYS A 80 9.58 0.33 12.15
CA LYS A 80 10.61 0.35 13.18
C LYS A 80 10.94 1.78 13.57
N GLU A 81 11.74 1.96 14.61
CA GLU A 81 12.16 3.30 15.05
C GLU A 81 12.89 4.07 13.95
N GLU A 82 13.75 3.41 13.17
CA GLU A 82 14.60 4.05 12.18
C GLU A 82 14.20 3.81 10.74
N GLN A 83 13.20 2.96 10.47
CA GLN A 83 12.85 2.55 9.11
C GLN A 83 11.38 2.16 8.98
N ILE A 84 10.84 2.37 7.80
CA ILE A 84 9.57 1.79 7.34
C ILE A 84 9.86 0.88 6.16
N LEU A 85 9.35 -0.35 6.20
CA LEU A 85 9.38 -1.27 5.07
C LEU A 85 7.95 -1.57 4.63
N ASN A 86 7.66 -1.23 3.38
CA ASN A 86 6.41 -1.54 2.70
C ASN A 86 6.63 -2.67 1.70
N LEU A 87 5.91 -3.77 1.84
CA LEU A 87 5.98 -4.92 0.95
C LEU A 87 4.57 -5.24 0.41
N GLU A 88 4.38 -5.05 -0.87
CA GLU A 88 3.14 -5.34 -1.59
C GLU A 88 3.16 -6.75 -2.16
N LEU A 89 2.01 -7.41 -2.18
CA LEU A 89 1.83 -8.76 -2.71
C LEU A 89 1.05 -8.74 -4.02
N LYS A 90 1.51 -9.49 -5.01
CA LYS A 90 0.80 -9.71 -6.27
C LYS A 90 0.79 -11.20 -6.60
N SER A 91 -0.38 -11.72 -6.94
CA SER A 91 -0.54 -13.13 -7.33
C SER A 91 -0.42 -13.37 -8.83
N GLY A 92 -0.67 -12.34 -9.66
CA GLY A 92 -0.67 -12.43 -11.13
C GLY A 92 0.32 -11.48 -11.79
N GLN A 93 0.32 -11.49 -13.12
CA GLN A 93 1.16 -10.57 -13.90
C GLN A 93 0.74 -9.12 -13.70
N VAL A 94 1.68 -8.28 -13.35
CA VAL A 94 1.52 -6.83 -13.19
C VAL A 94 2.69 -6.13 -13.87
N SER A 95 2.42 -5.07 -14.63
CA SER A 95 3.49 -4.30 -15.29
C SER A 95 4.32 -3.52 -14.27
N ASP A 96 5.61 -3.34 -14.55
CA ASP A 96 6.51 -2.53 -13.72
C ASP A 96 6.00 -1.09 -13.55
N GLU A 97 5.34 -0.54 -14.56
CA GLU A 97 4.75 0.80 -14.46
C GLU A 97 3.59 0.85 -13.45
N ALA A 98 2.76 -0.18 -13.38
CA ALA A 98 1.68 -0.27 -12.40
C ALA A 98 2.25 -0.43 -10.98
N ILE A 99 3.28 -1.27 -10.81
CA ILE A 99 4.01 -1.43 -9.54
C ILE A 99 4.66 -0.10 -9.14
N ARG A 100 5.38 0.55 -10.05
CA ARG A 100 6.02 1.84 -9.83
C ARG A 100 5.03 2.87 -9.31
N LYS A 101 3.89 3.01 -9.97
CA LYS A 101 2.84 3.96 -9.60
C LYS A 101 2.26 3.67 -8.22
N GLN A 102 2.04 2.40 -7.89
CA GLN A 102 1.55 1.99 -6.56
C GLN A 102 2.58 2.31 -5.49
N LEU A 103 3.85 1.93 -5.67
CA LEU A 103 4.89 2.14 -4.67
C LEU A 103 5.23 3.63 -4.47
N ILE A 104 5.17 4.46 -5.51
CA ILE A 104 5.29 5.92 -5.37
C ILE A 104 4.14 6.48 -4.54
N GLN A 105 2.92 6.05 -4.80
CA GLN A 105 1.77 6.46 -4.00
C GLN A 105 1.91 6.01 -2.54
N ASN A 106 2.34 4.76 -2.30
CA ASN A 106 2.58 4.25 -0.95
C ASN A 106 3.61 5.11 -0.22
N ARG A 107 4.75 5.37 -0.87
CA ARG A 107 5.82 6.19 -0.31
C ARG A 107 5.34 7.60 0.04
N TYR A 108 4.48 8.21 -0.77
CA TYR A 108 3.89 9.52 -0.46
C TYR A 108 3.18 9.52 0.90
N TYR A 109 2.32 8.52 1.15
CA TYR A 109 1.61 8.43 2.43
C TYR A 109 2.54 8.11 3.61
N LEU A 110 3.53 7.25 3.38
CA LEU A 110 4.49 6.85 4.42
C LEU A 110 5.50 7.96 4.76
N ALA A 111 5.78 8.87 3.81
CA ALA A 111 6.73 9.97 3.99
C ALA A 111 6.33 10.94 5.11
N ALA A 112 5.03 11.03 5.43
CA ALA A 112 4.53 11.83 6.55
C ALA A 112 5.10 11.37 7.92
N LEU A 113 5.55 10.12 8.02
CA LEU A 113 6.14 9.57 9.24
C LEU A 113 7.62 9.96 9.46
N GLY A 114 8.24 10.66 8.48
CA GLY A 114 9.59 11.22 8.61
C GLY A 114 10.73 10.20 8.69
N LYS A 115 10.50 8.95 8.30
CA LYS A 115 11.48 7.85 8.38
C LYS A 115 11.91 7.39 6.99
N PRO A 116 13.13 6.83 6.82
CA PRO A 116 13.53 6.15 5.60
C PRO A 116 12.55 5.03 5.21
N ILE A 117 12.15 5.01 3.93
CA ILE A 117 11.15 4.06 3.43
C ILE A 117 11.81 3.08 2.46
N ARG A 118 11.63 1.78 2.70
CA ARG A 118 11.99 0.69 1.80
C ARG A 118 10.71 0.12 1.19
N SER A 119 10.60 0.17 -0.12
CA SER A 119 9.38 -0.25 -0.83
C SER A 119 9.67 -1.40 -1.79
N TYR A 120 8.98 -2.52 -1.57
CA TYR A 120 9.11 -3.76 -2.31
C TYR A 120 7.76 -4.22 -2.85
N THR A 121 7.80 -5.03 -3.90
CA THR A 121 6.66 -5.82 -4.37
C THR A 121 7.13 -7.25 -4.66
N TYR A 122 6.43 -8.22 -4.11
CA TYR A 122 6.62 -9.63 -4.42
C TYR A 122 5.50 -10.15 -5.31
N ILE A 123 5.86 -10.76 -6.44
CA ILE A 123 4.94 -11.32 -7.42
C ILE A 123 5.05 -12.85 -7.33
N SER A 124 4.13 -13.48 -6.60
CA SER A 124 4.21 -14.89 -6.24
C SER A 124 4.14 -15.84 -7.44
N SER A 125 3.36 -15.52 -8.49
CA SER A 125 3.27 -16.33 -9.71
C SER A 125 4.59 -16.44 -10.48
N GLN A 126 5.53 -15.53 -10.27
CA GLN A 126 6.82 -15.47 -10.97
C GLN A 126 8.00 -15.66 -10.03
N ASN A 127 7.76 -15.81 -8.74
CA ASN A 127 8.76 -15.73 -7.68
C ASN A 127 9.68 -14.51 -7.84
N ARG A 128 9.10 -13.39 -8.25
CA ARG A 128 9.82 -12.16 -8.62
C ARG A 128 9.70 -11.14 -7.51
N LEU A 129 10.84 -10.63 -7.06
CA LEU A 129 10.93 -9.56 -6.08
C LEU A 129 11.49 -8.30 -6.75
N VAL A 130 10.80 -7.18 -6.60
CA VAL A 130 11.24 -5.89 -7.12
C VAL A 130 11.19 -4.83 -6.04
N ARG A 131 11.97 -3.76 -6.21
CA ARG A 131 11.98 -2.61 -5.30
C ARG A 131 11.91 -1.28 -6.05
N LEU A 132 11.36 -0.28 -5.37
CA LEU A 132 11.39 1.10 -5.82
C LEU A 132 12.70 1.77 -5.36
N THR A 133 13.45 2.34 -6.30
CA THR A 133 14.63 3.14 -5.98
C THR A 133 14.27 4.56 -5.54
N ASN A 134 15.26 5.30 -5.01
CA ASN A 134 15.07 6.72 -4.66
C ASN A 134 14.82 7.61 -5.89
N HIS A 135 15.12 7.14 -7.10
CA HIS A 135 14.88 7.81 -8.38
C HIS A 135 13.60 7.34 -9.08
N ASP A 136 12.67 6.76 -8.33
CA ASP A 136 11.37 6.28 -8.84
C ASP A 136 11.46 5.23 -9.95
N ARG A 137 12.47 4.37 -9.90
CA ARG A 137 12.63 3.27 -10.85
C ARG A 137 12.35 1.94 -10.16
N ILE A 138 11.69 1.03 -10.87
CA ILE A 138 11.58 -0.36 -10.46
C ILE A 138 12.85 -1.08 -10.93
N VAL A 139 13.43 -1.83 -10.02
CA VAL A 139 14.58 -2.70 -10.26
C VAL A 139 14.34 -4.06 -9.59
N GLU A 140 14.94 -5.10 -10.17
CA GLU A 140 14.96 -6.41 -9.50
C GLU A 140 15.62 -6.26 -8.13
N ALA A 141 15.05 -6.93 -7.14
CA ALA A 141 15.56 -6.93 -5.78
C ALA A 141 16.13 -8.30 -5.43
N ASP A 142 17.19 -8.26 -4.66
CA ASP A 142 17.82 -9.43 -4.08
C ASP A 142 17.13 -9.79 -2.75
N TRP A 143 16.89 -11.09 -2.53
CA TRP A 143 16.31 -11.60 -1.30
C TRP A 143 17.17 -11.29 -0.07
N GLU A 144 18.49 -11.34 -0.21
CA GLU A 144 19.41 -10.98 0.87
C GLU A 144 19.23 -9.51 1.29
N GLN A 145 19.02 -8.60 0.31
CA GLN A 145 18.76 -7.20 0.62
C GLN A 145 17.44 -7.02 1.37
N LEU A 146 16.37 -7.68 0.91
CA LEU A 146 15.08 -7.64 1.63
C LEU A 146 15.24 -8.16 3.06
N CYS A 147 15.96 -9.27 3.23
CA CYS A 147 16.19 -9.87 4.54
C CYS A 147 17.01 -8.95 5.46
N ARG A 148 18.04 -8.29 4.96
CA ARG A 148 18.78 -7.27 5.73
C ARG A 148 17.87 -6.11 6.14
N ASP A 149 17.03 -5.61 5.23
CA ASP A 149 16.10 -4.52 5.52
C ASP A 149 15.03 -4.95 6.56
N LEU A 150 14.54 -6.20 6.49
CA LEU A 150 13.57 -6.74 7.47
C LEU A 150 14.18 -6.95 8.86
N GLN A 151 15.45 -7.33 8.93
CA GLN A 151 16.19 -7.63 10.16
C GLN A 151 16.94 -6.42 10.72
N GLN A 152 16.73 -5.22 10.18
CA GLN A 152 17.38 -4.00 10.68
C GLN A 152 17.23 -3.86 12.20
N GLU A 153 18.35 -3.56 12.88
CA GLU A 153 18.50 -3.58 14.34
C GLU A 153 17.88 -2.37 15.04
N SER A 154 16.62 -2.07 14.78
CA SER A 154 15.88 -1.07 15.57
C SER A 154 14.59 -1.68 16.10
N ALA A 155 14.07 -1.12 17.19
CA ALA A 155 12.86 -1.61 17.81
C ALA A 155 11.65 -1.50 16.88
N ASP A 156 10.78 -2.49 16.90
CA ASP A 156 9.48 -2.42 16.24
C ASP A 156 8.60 -1.39 16.94
N TYR A 157 7.78 -0.67 16.18
CA TYR A 157 6.79 0.26 16.73
C TYR A 157 5.78 -0.49 17.61
N PRO A 158 5.69 -0.18 18.93
CA PRO A 158 4.88 -0.95 19.87
C PRO A 158 3.41 -0.51 19.92
N GLY A 159 3.09 0.65 19.31
CA GLY A 159 1.79 1.30 19.39
C GLY A 159 0.75 0.74 18.42
N ASP A 160 -0.41 1.36 18.41
CA ASP A 160 -1.43 1.13 17.38
C ASP A 160 -1.08 1.95 16.14
N ILE A 161 -1.14 1.32 14.98
CA ILE A 161 -0.69 1.97 13.74
C ILE A 161 -1.56 3.19 13.38
N GLU A 162 -2.84 3.19 13.77
CA GLU A 162 -3.76 4.28 13.55
C GLU A 162 -3.27 5.60 14.19
N ASP A 163 -2.55 5.52 15.29
CA ASP A 163 -1.99 6.69 15.99
C ASP A 163 -0.93 7.43 15.15
N LEU A 164 -0.29 6.71 14.21
CA LEU A 164 0.71 7.28 13.30
C LEU A 164 0.08 7.97 12.08
N PHE A 165 -1.14 7.58 11.68
CA PHE A 165 -1.76 8.00 10.42
C PHE A 165 -2.97 8.90 10.67
N GLN A 166 -2.72 10.10 11.16
CA GLN A 166 -3.76 11.10 11.34
C GLN A 166 -4.17 11.69 9.98
N ALA A 167 -5.48 11.80 9.72
CA ALA A 167 -6.01 12.27 8.43
C ALA A 167 -5.50 13.69 8.09
N GLU A 168 -5.26 14.50 9.10
CA GLU A 168 -4.78 15.89 9.00
C GLU A 168 -3.42 16.00 8.32
N LEU A 169 -2.57 14.96 8.43
CA LEU A 169 -1.25 14.91 7.78
C LEU A 169 -1.33 14.88 6.24
N TYR A 170 -2.50 14.53 5.69
CA TYR A 170 -2.72 14.33 4.26
C TYR A 170 -3.67 15.35 3.64
N LEU A 171 -4.20 16.28 4.44
CA LEU A 171 -5.11 17.31 3.96
C LEU A 171 -4.34 18.43 3.27
N ILE A 172 -4.29 18.39 1.94
CA ILE A 172 -3.80 19.47 1.12
C ILE A 172 -5.00 20.20 0.52
N SER A 173 -5.19 21.47 0.89
CA SER A 173 -6.26 22.30 0.34
C SER A 173 -5.67 23.56 -0.32
N PRO A 174 -6.40 24.18 -1.27
CA PRO A 174 -5.96 25.43 -1.86
C PRO A 174 -5.83 26.58 -0.84
N LEU A 175 -6.49 26.45 0.32
CA LEU A 175 -6.46 27.47 1.38
C LEU A 175 -5.27 27.29 2.32
N THR A 176 -4.92 26.03 2.65
CA THR A 176 -3.86 25.73 3.62
C THR A 176 -2.49 25.63 2.96
N GLU A 177 -2.41 25.02 1.78
CA GLU A 177 -1.16 24.77 1.05
C GLU A 177 -1.29 25.05 -0.45
N PRO A 178 -1.54 26.31 -0.86
CA PRO A 178 -1.84 26.66 -2.26
C PRO A 178 -0.73 26.26 -3.23
N GLY A 179 0.54 26.35 -2.82
CA GLY A 179 1.68 25.98 -3.64
C GLY A 179 1.71 24.48 -4.00
N ARG A 180 1.52 23.61 -3.01
CA ARG A 180 1.45 22.16 -3.20
C ARG A 180 0.19 21.75 -3.96
N PHE A 181 -0.93 22.43 -3.69
CA PHE A 181 -2.18 22.20 -4.40
C PHE A 181 -2.05 22.51 -5.89
N LEU A 182 -1.50 23.66 -6.28
CA LEU A 182 -1.28 24.06 -7.67
C LEU A 182 -0.29 23.17 -8.41
N LYS A 183 0.75 22.68 -7.73
CA LYS A 183 1.72 21.72 -8.29
C LYS A 183 1.19 20.29 -8.36
N LYS A 184 -0.03 20.04 -7.87
CA LYS A 184 -0.64 18.69 -7.77
C LYS A 184 0.22 17.71 -6.98
N GLU A 185 0.88 18.18 -5.93
CA GLU A 185 1.70 17.37 -5.02
C GLU A 185 0.82 16.62 -3.99
N TYR A 186 -0.21 15.92 -4.48
CA TYR A 186 -1.13 15.14 -3.66
C TYR A 186 -1.69 13.96 -4.46
N PHE A 187 -2.20 12.97 -3.74
CA PHE A 187 -2.96 11.88 -4.35
C PHE A 187 -4.42 12.00 -3.94
N LEU A 188 -5.29 11.97 -4.93
CA LEU A 188 -6.73 11.92 -4.69
C LEU A 188 -7.11 10.57 -4.08
N THR A 189 -7.99 10.58 -3.09
CA THR A 189 -8.65 9.36 -2.60
C THR A 189 -9.48 8.72 -3.71
N TYR A 190 -9.89 7.47 -3.53
CA TYR A 190 -10.73 6.78 -4.51
C TYR A 190 -12.02 7.58 -4.80
N GLN A 191 -12.68 8.08 -3.76
CA GLN A 191 -13.90 8.88 -3.88
C GLN A 191 -13.66 10.22 -4.62
N GLN A 192 -12.59 10.93 -4.26
CA GLN A 192 -12.22 12.18 -4.93
C GLN A 192 -11.92 11.96 -6.41
N ARG A 193 -11.24 10.87 -6.76
CA ARG A 193 -10.94 10.51 -8.15
C ARG A 193 -12.19 10.16 -8.94
N ASP A 194 -13.17 9.51 -8.31
CA ASP A 194 -14.45 9.23 -8.96
C ASP A 194 -15.24 10.52 -9.22
N ILE A 195 -15.30 11.41 -8.24
CA ILE A 195 -15.90 12.74 -8.38
C ILE A 195 -15.22 13.54 -9.50
N GLU A 196 -13.90 13.58 -9.55
CA GLU A 196 -13.14 14.25 -10.62
C GLU A 196 -13.53 13.69 -11.99
N ARG A 197 -13.60 12.35 -12.14
CA ARG A 197 -14.02 11.71 -13.39
C ARG A 197 -15.45 12.09 -13.80
N GLN A 198 -16.38 12.13 -12.86
CA GLN A 198 -17.76 12.51 -13.12
C GLN A 198 -17.87 13.98 -13.57
N ILE A 199 -17.13 14.87 -12.90
CA ILE A 199 -17.06 16.30 -13.29
C ILE A 199 -16.49 16.46 -14.70
N LEU A 200 -15.36 15.82 -14.99
CA LEU A 200 -14.73 15.88 -16.31
C LEU A 200 -15.63 15.32 -17.41
N LYS A 201 -16.38 14.24 -17.11
CA LYS A 201 -17.36 13.67 -18.06
C LYS A 201 -18.50 14.66 -18.36
N LYS A 202 -19.03 15.35 -17.36
CA LYS A 202 -20.06 16.37 -17.54
C LYS A 202 -19.55 17.57 -18.36
N ILE A 203 -18.37 18.09 -18.03
CA ILE A 203 -17.76 19.21 -18.75
C ILE A 203 -17.54 18.86 -20.24
N ARG A 204 -17.10 17.65 -20.54
CA ARG A 204 -16.93 17.18 -21.94
C ARG A 204 -18.25 17.06 -22.64
N ALA A 205 -19.29 16.52 -22.01
CA ALA A 205 -20.65 16.43 -22.60
C ALA A 205 -21.24 17.82 -22.90
N ASP A 206 -21.12 18.76 -21.96
CA ASP A 206 -21.60 20.14 -22.15
C ASP A 206 -20.85 20.86 -23.29
N ARG A 207 -19.55 20.68 -23.42
CA ARG A 207 -18.78 21.22 -24.56
C ARG A 207 -19.22 20.63 -25.88
N THR A 208 -19.47 19.31 -25.93
CA THR A 208 -19.96 18.65 -27.16
C THR A 208 -21.35 19.12 -27.53
N GLN A 209 -22.27 19.29 -26.57
CA GLN A 209 -23.60 19.86 -26.84
C GLN A 209 -23.57 21.31 -27.31
N LYS A 210 -22.70 22.14 -26.73
CA LYS A 210 -22.51 23.52 -27.20
C LYS A 210 -21.94 23.58 -28.60
N LEU A 211 -20.99 22.72 -28.96
CA LEU A 211 -20.41 22.62 -30.29
C LEU A 211 -21.46 22.18 -31.33
N LEU A 212 -22.26 21.13 -30.98
CA LEU A 212 -23.36 20.67 -31.85
C LEU A 212 -24.44 21.72 -32.04
N LYS A 213 -24.82 22.46 -31.00
CA LYS A 213 -25.74 23.58 -31.12
C LYS A 213 -25.18 24.67 -32.04
N PHE A 214 -23.92 25.04 -31.91
CA PHE A 214 -23.26 26.05 -32.75
C PHE A 214 -23.28 25.63 -34.23
N ILE A 215 -22.91 24.39 -34.53
CA ILE A 215 -22.91 23.85 -35.91
C ILE A 215 -24.33 23.81 -36.51
N LEU A 216 -25.34 23.47 -35.70
CA LEU A 216 -26.74 23.37 -36.20
C LEU A 216 -27.45 24.72 -36.30
N THR A 217 -26.91 25.81 -35.73
CA THR A 217 -27.49 27.16 -35.85
C THR A 217 -26.85 27.99 -36.94
N GLU A 218 -25.74 27.53 -37.53
CA GLU A 218 -25.08 28.20 -38.68
C GLU A 218 -25.34 27.51 -40.04
N SER A 219 -26.23 26.50 -40.08
CA SER A 219 -26.70 25.83 -41.27
C SER A 219 -28.18 26.12 -41.49
#